data_ec870838f8991e697e5028aa9980cbb7
#
_entry.id   ec870838f8991e697e5028aa9980cbb7
#
_cell.length_a   1.000
_cell.length_b   1.000
_cell.length_c   1.000
_cell.angle_alpha   90.00
_cell.angle_beta   90.00
_cell.angle_gamma   90.00
#
_symmetry.space_group_name_H-M   'P 1'
#
loop_
_entity.id
_entity.type
_entity.pdbx_description
1 polymer ?
#
loop_
_entity_poly.entity_id
_entity_poly.type
_entity_poly.pdbx_seq_one_letter_code
_entity_poly.pdbx_strand_id
1 'polypeptide(L)'
;MHKHLRLTCYALLCLLVPIGVMAQTEHTYLDRALPGSWSEEGSDFQQTLPVEDNWWRNFKDPLLDSLIEVAVKQNYSVQMAMDRIAMAKANLRSAQGSYSPTLGLSAGWTRQQSSGNINQVPKAITQYSSATVDMNWEVDVFGSIRNRVKAEKENFAASKEEYNAAMVSLCAQVASSYINMRELQQEVKVAQQNCRSQQTVVQITQKRYETGLVSKLDVAQAQSVYYSTKASLPMLEAGIIQYANSLAILLGLYPSDLQKIMETDASLPEYIEPVGVGLPANLLLRRPDVRAAERQVNALAASLGASKSDWWPKVFVKGSVGFASHDFDKLANHNSLTYEIAPTLTWNFFQGTQKIQATRLAKAQLDESIRQFNQTVLTSVQEVDNAMSSYKNSIKQIVALREVVNQGKQTLDLSLDLISRALRLSKTYWTRNAPSSPTRTN
;
A
#
# COMPACT_ATOMS: atom_id res chain seq x y z
N MET A 1 14.08 70.15 5.77
CA MET A 1 14.16 68.84 5.00
C MET A 1 13.99 67.57 5.85
N HIS A 2 14.00 67.62 7.18
CA HIS A 2 13.85 66.36 8.01
C HIS A 2 12.43 66.01 8.44
N LYS A 3 11.41 66.85 8.26
CA LYS A 3 10.02 66.53 8.65
C LYS A 3 9.23 65.70 7.58
N HIS A 4 9.55 65.85 6.32
CA HIS A 4 8.83 65.17 5.26
C HIS A 4 9.31 63.68 5.07
N LEU A 5 10.53 63.35 5.48
CA LEU A 5 11.06 61.99 5.40
C LEU A 5 10.46 61.07 6.49
N ARG A 6 10.03 61.61 7.62
CA ARG A 6 9.36 60.86 8.69
C ARG A 6 7.89 60.53 8.39
N LEU A 7 7.20 61.38 7.64
CA LEU A 7 5.80 61.13 7.26
C LEU A 7 5.68 60.06 6.15
N THR A 8 6.64 59.98 5.23
CA THR A 8 6.66 58.95 4.19
C THR A 8 7.01 57.55 4.71
N CYS A 9 7.83 57.42 5.76
CA CYS A 9 8.10 56.13 6.43
C CYS A 9 6.87 55.61 7.21
N TYR A 10 6.06 56.47 7.81
CA TYR A 10 4.86 56.05 8.53
C TYR A 10 3.72 55.66 7.58
N ALA A 11 3.63 56.27 6.40
CA ALA A 11 2.64 55.90 5.39
C ALA A 11 2.95 54.49 4.76
N LEU A 12 4.21 54.11 4.70
CA LEU A 12 4.60 52.73 4.22
C LEU A 12 4.42 51.67 5.31
N LEU A 13 4.42 52.02 6.59
CA LEU A 13 4.24 51.11 7.72
C LEU A 13 2.77 50.81 8.02
N CYS A 14 1.83 51.68 7.62
CA CYS A 14 0.39 51.47 7.82
C CYS A 14 -0.31 50.63 6.77
N LEU A 15 0.40 50.13 5.73
CA LEU A 15 -0.12 49.18 4.76
C LEU A 15 0.12 47.69 5.17
N LEU A 16 0.71 47.44 6.33
CA LEU A 16 0.70 46.16 7.00
C LEU A 16 -0.65 45.98 7.72
N VAL A 17 -1.72 45.85 6.96
CA VAL A 17 -2.96 45.25 7.45
C VAL A 17 -2.61 43.87 7.98
N PRO A 18 -2.91 43.56 9.24
CA PRO A 18 -2.78 42.17 9.70
C PRO A 18 -3.74 41.35 8.85
N ILE A 19 -3.18 40.60 7.90
CA ILE A 19 -3.92 39.51 7.25
C ILE A 19 -4.25 38.58 8.40
N GLY A 20 -5.50 38.63 8.83
CA GLY A 20 -6.02 37.80 9.89
C GLY A 20 -5.58 36.36 9.61
N VAL A 21 -4.96 35.77 10.60
CA VAL A 21 -4.79 34.33 10.71
C VAL A 21 -6.21 33.77 10.60
N MET A 22 -6.62 33.40 9.40
CA MET A 22 -7.77 32.53 9.23
C MET A 22 -7.41 31.26 9.97
N ALA A 23 -8.03 31.10 11.16
CA ALA A 23 -8.05 29.83 11.84
C ALA A 23 -8.41 28.78 10.78
N GLN A 24 -7.53 27.83 10.55
CA GLN A 24 -7.83 26.66 9.75
C GLN A 24 -8.95 25.93 10.49
N THR A 25 -10.18 26.17 10.08
CA THR A 25 -11.24 25.19 10.29
C THR A 25 -10.73 23.91 9.65
N GLU A 26 -10.68 22.84 10.41
CA GLU A 26 -10.48 21.49 9.89
C GLU A 26 -11.55 21.30 8.81
N HIS A 27 -11.16 21.47 7.55
CA HIS A 27 -12.05 21.22 6.44
C HIS A 27 -12.18 19.70 6.36
N THR A 28 -13.28 19.19 6.87
CA THR A 28 -13.70 17.83 6.62
C THR A 28 -13.98 17.74 5.13
N TYR A 29 -13.09 17.12 4.37
CA TYR A 29 -13.20 16.92 2.92
C TYR A 29 -14.27 15.87 2.55
N LEU A 30 -14.97 15.32 3.53
CA LEU A 30 -16.02 14.32 3.34
C LEU A 30 -17.30 14.98 2.81
N ASP A 31 -17.77 14.53 1.66
CA ASP A 31 -19.02 14.96 1.07
C ASP A 31 -20.25 14.43 1.84
N ARG A 32 -20.09 13.30 2.57
CA ARG A 32 -21.13 12.63 3.35
C ARG A 32 -20.60 12.23 4.71
N ALA A 33 -21.46 12.30 5.72
CA ALA A 33 -21.13 11.77 7.04
C ALA A 33 -20.91 10.25 6.97
N LEU A 34 -19.92 9.77 7.74
CA LEU A 34 -19.68 8.34 7.88
C LEU A 34 -20.86 7.66 8.56
N PRO A 35 -21.17 6.38 8.22
CA PRO A 35 -22.19 5.62 8.91
C PRO A 35 -21.84 5.49 10.39
N GLY A 36 -22.86 5.60 11.26
CA GLY A 36 -22.67 5.48 12.72
C GLY A 36 -22.40 4.04 13.17
N SER A 37 -22.81 3.05 12.37
CA SER A 37 -22.65 1.62 12.62
C SER A 37 -22.37 0.89 11.30
N TRP A 38 -21.83 -0.33 11.39
CA TRP A 38 -21.64 -1.22 10.25
C TRP A 38 -22.97 -1.85 9.83
N SER A 39 -23.11 -2.18 8.52
CA SER A 39 -24.34 -2.81 8.00
C SER A 39 -24.54 -4.21 8.54
N GLU A 40 -23.48 -4.93 8.88
CA GLU A 40 -23.47 -6.31 9.36
C GLU A 40 -23.19 -6.39 10.86
N GLU A 41 -23.94 -5.64 11.69
CA GLU A 41 -23.84 -5.77 13.14
C GLU A 41 -24.33 -7.16 13.61
N GLY A 42 -23.61 -7.79 14.55
CA GLY A 42 -23.96 -9.07 15.12
C GLY A 42 -23.13 -9.42 16.36
N SER A 43 -23.57 -10.42 17.14
CA SER A 43 -22.90 -10.93 18.34
C SER A 43 -21.49 -11.48 18.09
N ASP A 44 -21.16 -11.76 16.83
CA ASP A 44 -19.89 -12.35 16.41
C ASP A 44 -18.74 -11.33 16.36
N PHE A 45 -19.09 -10.04 16.49
CA PHE A 45 -18.13 -8.94 16.45
C PHE A 45 -18.12 -8.15 17.75
N GLN A 46 -16.95 -7.97 18.34
CA GLN A 46 -16.81 -7.16 19.55
C GLN A 46 -16.34 -5.75 19.20
N GLN A 47 -17.24 -4.78 19.27
CA GLN A 47 -16.93 -3.37 19.01
C GLN A 47 -15.97 -2.74 20.04
N THR A 48 -15.82 -3.34 21.21
CA THR A 48 -15.01 -2.83 22.31
C THR A 48 -13.57 -3.31 22.30
N LEU A 49 -13.24 -4.35 21.51
CA LEU A 49 -11.87 -4.84 21.42
C LEU A 49 -11.02 -3.90 20.55
N PRO A 50 -9.80 -3.57 21.00
CA PRO A 50 -8.88 -2.82 20.15
C PRO A 50 -8.50 -3.66 18.92
N VAL A 51 -8.40 -3.00 17.76
CA VAL A 51 -7.83 -3.62 16.56
C VAL A 51 -6.33 -3.80 16.80
N GLU A 52 -5.85 -5.03 16.77
CA GLU A 52 -4.45 -5.35 17.01
C GLU A 52 -3.62 -5.14 15.73
N ASP A 53 -2.49 -4.46 15.88
CA ASP A 53 -1.57 -4.22 14.77
C ASP A 53 -0.90 -5.53 14.29
N ASN A 54 -0.75 -6.53 15.19
CA ASN A 54 -0.12 -7.83 14.92
C ASN A 54 -1.15 -8.96 14.89
N TRP A 55 -2.28 -8.78 14.22
CA TRP A 55 -3.42 -9.69 14.18
C TRP A 55 -3.06 -11.13 13.77
N TRP A 56 -1.99 -11.35 12.98
CA TRP A 56 -1.55 -12.69 12.54
C TRP A 56 -1.03 -13.56 13.69
N ARG A 57 -0.60 -12.99 14.81
CA ARG A 57 -0.17 -13.76 15.99
C ARG A 57 -1.31 -14.52 16.65
N ASN A 58 -2.55 -14.12 16.40
CA ASN A 58 -3.73 -14.80 16.92
C ASN A 58 -3.97 -16.17 16.26
N PHE A 59 -3.28 -16.46 15.15
CA PHE A 59 -3.21 -17.80 14.58
C PHE A 59 -2.30 -18.75 15.35
N LYS A 60 -1.48 -18.26 16.29
CA LYS A 60 -0.56 -19.03 17.11
C LYS A 60 0.36 -19.97 16.32
N ASP A 61 0.75 -19.55 15.11
CA ASP A 61 1.64 -20.28 14.21
C ASP A 61 3.01 -19.58 14.16
N PRO A 62 4.06 -20.16 14.82
CA PRO A 62 5.39 -19.58 14.83
C PRO A 62 6.03 -19.47 13.45
N LEU A 63 5.64 -20.32 12.51
CA LEU A 63 6.16 -20.28 11.14
C LEU A 63 5.58 -19.08 10.39
N LEU A 64 4.27 -18.83 10.53
CA LEU A 64 3.62 -17.64 9.97
C LEU A 64 4.26 -16.36 10.52
N ASP A 65 4.50 -16.29 11.83
CA ASP A 65 5.18 -15.16 12.47
C ASP A 65 6.56 -14.91 11.87
N SER A 66 7.35 -15.97 11.72
CA SER A 66 8.69 -15.90 11.12
C SER A 66 8.65 -15.45 9.65
N LEU A 67 7.70 -15.96 8.86
CA LEU A 67 7.54 -15.57 7.46
C LEU A 67 7.20 -14.09 7.31
N ILE A 68 6.30 -13.57 8.14
CA ILE A 68 5.94 -12.14 8.12
C ILE A 68 7.15 -11.29 8.53
N GLU A 69 7.91 -11.68 9.56
CA GLU A 69 9.11 -10.95 9.96
C GLU A 69 10.18 -10.90 8.84
N VAL A 70 10.37 -12.00 8.13
CA VAL A 70 11.29 -12.06 6.97
C VAL A 70 10.77 -11.16 5.85
N ALA A 71 9.47 -11.26 5.52
CA ALA A 71 8.85 -10.43 4.48
C ALA A 71 9.02 -8.94 4.77
N VAL A 72 8.72 -8.50 5.99
CA VAL A 72 8.87 -7.10 6.41
C VAL A 72 10.30 -6.58 6.22
N LYS A 73 11.31 -7.43 6.46
CA LYS A 73 12.73 -7.05 6.34
C LYS A 73 13.25 -7.09 4.90
N GLN A 74 12.79 -8.01 4.08
CA GLN A 74 13.42 -8.35 2.79
C GLN A 74 12.57 -8.01 1.57
N ASN A 75 11.26 -7.74 1.73
CA ASN A 75 10.38 -7.45 0.60
C ASN A 75 10.78 -6.18 -0.13
N TYR A 76 11.02 -6.28 -1.43
CA TYR A 76 11.44 -5.15 -2.26
C TYR A 76 10.38 -4.06 -2.40
N SER A 77 9.08 -4.38 -2.35
CA SER A 77 8.03 -3.37 -2.41
C SER A 77 8.03 -2.47 -1.17
N VAL A 78 8.32 -3.04 0.01
CA VAL A 78 8.49 -2.28 1.26
C VAL A 78 9.76 -1.43 1.20
N GLN A 79 10.88 -1.98 0.70
CA GLN A 79 12.12 -1.23 0.52
C GLN A 79 11.92 -0.05 -0.45
N MET A 80 11.23 -0.25 -1.58
CA MET A 80 10.87 0.83 -2.50
C MET A 80 9.98 1.89 -1.83
N ALA A 81 9.08 1.50 -0.94
CA ALA A 81 8.28 2.46 -0.17
C ALA A 81 9.13 3.26 0.81
N MET A 82 10.15 2.66 1.45
CA MET A 82 11.15 3.37 2.27
C MET A 82 11.97 4.36 1.43
N ASP A 83 12.39 3.98 0.22
CA ASP A 83 13.11 4.88 -0.68
C ASP A 83 12.22 6.06 -1.11
N ARG A 84 10.92 5.85 -1.33
CA ARG A 84 9.97 6.94 -1.60
C ARG A 84 9.88 7.93 -0.42
N ILE A 85 9.91 7.45 0.83
CA ILE A 85 10.00 8.33 2.00
C ILE A 85 11.29 9.16 1.97
N ALA A 86 12.42 8.54 1.62
CA ALA A 86 13.70 9.24 1.52
C ALA A 86 13.68 10.30 0.40
N MET A 87 13.10 9.99 -0.76
CA MET A 87 12.90 10.93 -1.87
C MET A 87 11.99 12.10 -1.46
N ALA A 88 10.84 11.83 -0.84
CA ALA A 88 9.92 12.87 -0.37
C ALA A 88 10.56 13.77 0.69
N LYS A 89 11.38 13.20 1.59
CA LYS A 89 12.16 13.96 2.57
C LYS A 89 13.19 14.87 1.90
N ALA A 90 13.85 14.40 0.85
CA ALA A 90 14.82 15.20 0.09
C ALA A 90 14.11 16.37 -0.64
N ASN A 91 12.93 16.12 -1.24
CA ASN A 91 12.12 17.17 -1.87
C ASN A 91 11.68 18.22 -0.85
N LEU A 92 11.21 17.80 0.32
CA LEU A 92 10.87 18.72 1.41
C LEU A 92 12.06 19.59 1.81
N ARG A 93 13.23 19.01 1.99
CA ARG A 93 14.46 19.75 2.34
C ARG A 93 14.90 20.68 1.23
N SER A 94 14.77 20.27 -0.03
CA SER A 94 15.03 21.12 -1.19
C SER A 94 14.07 22.32 -1.22
N ALA A 95 12.78 22.12 -0.99
CA ALA A 95 11.81 23.21 -0.88
C ALA A 95 12.14 24.15 0.30
N GLN A 96 12.53 23.60 1.46
CA GLN A 96 12.98 24.39 2.62
C GLN A 96 14.24 25.21 2.31
N GLY A 97 15.12 24.73 1.45
CA GLY A 97 16.28 25.45 0.97
C GLY A 97 15.94 26.79 0.31
N SER A 98 14.72 26.91 -0.25
CA SER A 98 14.25 28.17 -0.85
C SER A 98 14.04 29.31 0.17
N TYR A 99 14.03 29.03 1.48
CA TYR A 99 14.07 30.06 2.51
C TYR A 99 15.43 30.75 2.66
N SER A 100 16.48 30.09 2.19
CA SER A 100 17.86 30.58 2.29
C SER A 100 18.26 31.31 1.00
N PRO A 101 19.20 32.27 1.07
CA PRO A 101 19.77 32.86 -0.12
C PRO A 101 20.57 31.81 -0.92
N THR A 102 20.57 31.96 -2.24
CA THR A 102 21.51 31.27 -3.12
C THR A 102 22.78 32.09 -3.27
N LEU A 103 23.93 31.44 -3.16
CA LEU A 103 25.24 32.05 -3.38
C LEU A 103 25.88 31.44 -4.62
N GLY A 104 26.41 32.29 -5.47
CA GLY A 104 27.14 31.88 -6.66
C GLY A 104 28.48 32.59 -6.76
N LEU A 105 29.46 31.98 -7.39
CA LEU A 105 30.74 32.61 -7.75
C LEU A 105 30.72 32.84 -9.26
N SER A 106 30.91 34.10 -9.66
CA SER A 106 30.98 34.53 -11.06
C SER A 106 32.37 35.09 -11.33
N ALA A 107 33.03 34.64 -12.36
CA ALA A 107 34.27 35.23 -12.85
C ALA A 107 34.20 35.38 -14.36
N GLY A 108 34.61 36.53 -14.85
CA GLY A 108 34.54 36.81 -16.28
C GLY A 108 35.46 37.93 -16.74
N TRP A 109 35.73 37.92 -18.02
CA TRP A 109 36.37 39.01 -18.75
C TRP A 109 35.39 39.50 -19.81
N THR A 110 35.14 40.81 -19.80
CA THR A 110 34.20 41.45 -20.75
C THR A 110 34.96 42.48 -21.57
N ARG A 111 34.82 42.41 -22.89
CA ARG A 111 35.25 43.47 -23.81
C ARG A 111 34.06 43.88 -24.67
N GLN A 112 33.62 45.12 -24.50
CA GLN A 112 32.47 45.69 -25.13
C GLN A 112 32.80 46.95 -25.89
N GLN A 113 32.26 47.11 -27.10
CA GLN A 113 32.28 48.38 -27.83
C GLN A 113 30.85 48.90 -27.88
N SER A 114 30.64 50.11 -27.34
CA SER A 114 29.39 50.79 -27.46
C SER A 114 29.15 51.39 -28.85
N SER A 115 27.93 51.29 -29.37
CA SER A 115 27.58 51.93 -30.65
C SER A 115 27.51 53.46 -30.48
N GLY A 116 28.29 54.15 -31.33
CA GLY A 116 28.20 55.62 -31.39
C GLY A 116 26.88 56.20 -31.84
N ASN A 117 26.02 55.37 -32.45
CA ASN A 117 24.68 55.79 -32.89
C ASN A 117 23.61 55.70 -31.80
N ILE A 118 23.89 54.93 -30.70
CA ILE A 118 23.00 54.80 -29.54
C ILE A 118 23.40 55.81 -28.44
N ASN A 119 24.69 55.90 -28.16
CA ASN A 119 25.23 56.85 -27.19
C ASN A 119 25.96 57.94 -27.99
N GLN A 120 25.59 59.19 -27.83
CA GLN A 120 26.23 60.36 -28.44
C GLN A 120 27.72 60.56 -27.98
N VAL A 121 28.37 59.49 -27.59
CA VAL A 121 29.76 59.44 -27.05
C VAL A 121 30.64 58.71 -28.11
N PRO A 122 31.90 59.12 -28.31
CA PRO A 122 32.79 58.43 -29.23
C PRO A 122 32.87 56.94 -28.95
N LYS A 123 33.01 56.10 -29.99
CA LYS A 123 33.15 54.62 -29.87
C LYS A 123 34.18 54.30 -28.76
N ALA A 124 33.76 53.94 -27.61
CA ALA A 124 34.60 53.54 -26.48
C ALA A 124 34.63 52.03 -26.42
N ILE A 125 35.80 51.43 -26.41
CA ILE A 125 36.01 50.03 -26.05
C ILE A 125 36.25 49.99 -24.57
N THR A 126 35.33 49.34 -23.86
CA THR A 126 35.47 49.07 -22.42
C THR A 126 35.84 47.59 -22.26
N GLN A 127 36.89 47.31 -21.50
CA GLN A 127 37.21 45.95 -21.10
C GLN A 127 37.46 45.93 -19.60
N TYR A 128 36.99 44.87 -18.96
CA TYR A 128 37.25 44.64 -17.53
C TYR A 128 37.18 43.13 -17.20
N SER A 129 37.95 42.77 -16.19
CA SER A 129 37.85 41.48 -15.52
C SER A 129 37.11 41.63 -14.22
N SER A 130 36.28 40.66 -13.88
CA SER A 130 35.55 40.63 -12.61
C SER A 130 35.56 39.23 -11.99
N ALA A 131 35.56 39.18 -10.67
CA ALA A 131 35.35 37.98 -9.88
C ALA A 131 34.46 38.36 -8.67
N THR A 132 33.22 37.86 -8.64
CA THR A 132 32.22 38.27 -7.64
C THR A 132 31.58 37.06 -7.02
N VAL A 133 31.24 37.17 -5.75
CA VAL A 133 30.25 36.27 -5.09
C VAL A 133 28.93 36.99 -5.12
N ASP A 134 27.97 36.34 -5.77
CA ASP A 134 26.64 36.88 -5.98
C ASP A 134 25.64 36.20 -5.04
N MET A 135 24.74 36.94 -4.43
CA MET A 135 23.66 36.46 -3.59
C MET A 135 22.31 36.81 -4.22
N ASN A 136 21.42 35.87 -4.23
CA ASN A 136 20.02 36.10 -4.58
C ASN A 136 19.12 35.42 -3.56
N TRP A 137 18.24 36.21 -2.93
CA TRP A 137 17.32 35.76 -1.90
C TRP A 137 15.90 36.24 -2.18
N GLU A 138 14.97 35.31 -2.34
CA GLU A 138 13.53 35.61 -2.40
C GLU A 138 12.98 35.66 -0.97
N VAL A 139 12.48 36.85 -0.55
CA VAL A 139 11.84 37.00 0.74
C VAL A 139 10.37 36.64 0.61
N ASP A 140 9.92 35.62 1.33
CA ASP A 140 8.57 35.04 1.21
C ASP A 140 7.50 35.93 1.93
N VAL A 141 7.25 37.13 1.40
CA VAL A 141 6.29 38.07 1.95
C VAL A 141 4.84 37.56 1.79
N PHE A 142 4.51 37.00 0.63
CA PHE A 142 3.16 36.55 0.28
C PHE A 142 2.93 35.07 0.43
N GLY A 143 3.88 34.31 0.95
CA GLY A 143 3.72 32.91 1.33
C GLY A 143 3.79 31.91 0.18
N SER A 144 4.39 32.26 -0.96
CA SER A 144 4.59 31.34 -2.06
C SER A 144 5.51 30.17 -1.67
N ILE A 145 6.69 30.48 -1.09
CA ILE A 145 7.65 29.48 -0.61
C ILE A 145 7.04 28.69 0.55
N ARG A 146 6.41 29.33 1.50
CA ARG A 146 5.75 28.69 2.64
C ARG A 146 4.71 27.68 2.22
N ASN A 147 3.87 27.98 1.23
CA ASN A 147 2.87 27.08 0.70
C ASN A 147 3.49 25.92 -0.06
N ARG A 148 4.58 26.14 -0.81
CA ARG A 148 5.34 25.04 -1.47
C ARG A 148 5.95 24.10 -0.45
N VAL A 149 6.58 24.63 0.61
CA VAL A 149 7.14 23.84 1.71
C VAL A 149 6.03 23.05 2.44
N LYS A 150 4.85 23.67 2.63
CA LYS A 150 3.69 23.00 3.23
C LYS A 150 3.22 21.85 2.33
N ALA A 151 3.15 22.03 1.02
CA ALA A 151 2.79 20.99 0.07
C ALA A 151 3.77 19.79 0.16
N GLU A 152 5.09 20.06 0.13
CA GLU A 152 6.11 19.01 0.26
C GLU A 152 6.12 18.34 1.63
N LYS A 153 5.76 19.05 2.69
CA LYS A 153 5.59 18.47 4.03
C LYS A 153 4.42 17.46 4.06
N GLU A 154 3.31 17.79 3.43
CA GLU A 154 2.16 16.88 3.34
C GLU A 154 2.46 15.70 2.40
N ASN A 155 3.19 15.89 1.28
CA ASN A 155 3.68 14.81 0.42
C ASN A 155 4.59 13.84 1.20
N PHE A 156 5.48 14.37 2.04
CA PHE A 156 6.32 13.54 2.91
C PHE A 156 5.50 12.79 3.97
N ALA A 157 4.44 13.40 4.50
CA ALA A 157 3.52 12.72 5.40
C ALA A 157 2.72 11.62 4.67
N ALA A 158 2.25 11.89 3.44
CA ALA A 158 1.55 10.91 2.61
C ALA A 158 2.43 9.69 2.31
N SER A 159 3.70 9.89 1.95
CA SER A 159 4.62 8.77 1.67
C SER A 159 4.84 7.84 2.86
N LYS A 160 4.74 8.34 4.10
CA LYS A 160 4.79 7.50 5.30
C LYS A 160 3.54 6.66 5.46
N GLU A 161 2.37 7.21 5.16
CA GLU A 161 1.12 6.46 5.23
C GLU A 161 1.03 5.43 4.09
N GLU A 162 1.56 5.73 2.92
CA GLU A 162 1.71 4.77 1.81
C GLU A 162 2.62 3.59 2.20
N TYR A 163 3.70 3.86 2.94
CA TYR A 163 4.55 2.80 3.49
C TYR A 163 3.76 1.93 4.49
N ASN A 164 2.99 2.54 5.39
CA ASN A 164 2.15 1.80 6.33
C ASN A 164 1.09 0.96 5.59
N ALA A 165 0.49 1.48 4.53
CA ALA A 165 -0.46 0.75 3.69
C ALA A 165 0.19 -0.45 2.99
N ALA A 166 1.41 -0.26 2.47
CA ALA A 166 2.19 -1.35 1.87
C ALA A 166 2.52 -2.45 2.88
N MET A 167 2.84 -2.08 4.13
CA MET A 167 3.09 -3.03 5.23
C MET A 167 1.84 -3.86 5.56
N VAL A 168 0.68 -3.21 5.72
CA VAL A 168 -0.59 -3.91 5.99
C VAL A 168 -0.91 -4.88 4.85
N SER A 169 -0.79 -4.43 3.60
CA SER A 169 -1.02 -5.26 2.42
C SER A 169 -0.07 -6.44 2.34
N LEU A 170 1.23 -6.23 2.62
CA LEU A 170 2.24 -7.30 2.62
C LEU A 170 1.90 -8.37 3.66
N CYS A 171 1.63 -7.99 4.91
CA CYS A 171 1.29 -8.94 5.97
C CYS A 171 0.06 -9.77 5.61
N ALA A 172 -0.98 -9.12 5.04
CA ALA A 172 -2.20 -9.81 4.60
C ALA A 172 -1.93 -10.80 3.45
N GLN A 173 -1.10 -10.41 2.46
CA GLN A 173 -0.75 -11.27 1.33
C GLN A 173 0.09 -12.46 1.75
N VAL A 174 1.07 -12.28 2.66
CA VAL A 174 1.89 -13.37 3.21
C VAL A 174 1.01 -14.36 3.96
N ALA A 175 0.15 -13.89 4.87
CA ALA A 175 -0.75 -14.74 5.64
C ALA A 175 -1.72 -15.50 4.72
N SER A 176 -2.35 -14.82 3.76
CA SER A 176 -3.27 -15.44 2.81
C SER A 176 -2.58 -16.51 1.95
N SER A 177 -1.41 -16.18 1.39
CA SER A 177 -0.66 -17.15 0.57
C SER A 177 -0.22 -18.38 1.37
N TYR A 178 0.21 -18.16 2.61
CA TYR A 178 0.61 -19.25 3.51
C TYR A 178 -0.59 -20.14 3.87
N ILE A 179 -1.71 -19.55 4.29
CA ILE A 179 -2.91 -20.31 4.68
C ILE A 179 -3.47 -21.11 3.50
N ASN A 180 -3.58 -20.50 2.31
CA ASN A 180 -4.03 -21.18 1.11
C ASN A 180 -3.09 -22.34 0.69
N MET A 181 -1.79 -22.15 0.84
CA MET A 181 -0.82 -23.24 0.63
C MET A 181 -1.07 -24.42 1.59
N ARG A 182 -1.29 -24.13 2.89
CA ARG A 182 -1.59 -25.15 3.92
C ARG A 182 -2.92 -25.85 3.68
N GLU A 183 -3.94 -25.10 3.25
CA GLU A 183 -5.23 -25.65 2.85
C GLU A 183 -5.07 -26.70 1.74
N LEU A 184 -4.39 -26.35 0.64
CA LEU A 184 -4.14 -27.28 -0.45
C LEU A 184 -3.31 -28.50 -0.04
N GLN A 185 -2.33 -28.34 0.86
CA GLN A 185 -1.58 -29.47 1.42
C GLN A 185 -2.50 -30.42 2.19
N GLN A 186 -3.45 -29.88 2.94
CA GLN A 186 -4.44 -30.70 3.64
C GLN A 186 -5.41 -31.38 2.68
N GLU A 187 -5.84 -30.68 1.61
CA GLU A 187 -6.67 -31.27 0.56
C GLU A 187 -5.96 -32.42 -0.16
N VAL A 188 -4.66 -32.28 -0.46
CA VAL A 188 -3.86 -33.37 -1.04
C VAL A 188 -3.85 -34.62 -0.14
N LYS A 189 -3.66 -34.44 1.19
CA LYS A 189 -3.70 -35.57 2.14
C LYS A 189 -5.05 -36.26 2.13
N VAL A 190 -6.15 -35.50 2.15
CA VAL A 190 -7.52 -36.03 2.10
C VAL A 190 -7.76 -36.75 0.76
N ALA A 191 -7.38 -36.13 -0.37
CA ALA A 191 -7.52 -36.75 -1.68
C ALA A 191 -6.71 -38.05 -1.82
N GLN A 192 -5.49 -38.08 -1.30
CA GLN A 192 -4.67 -39.32 -1.26
C GLN A 192 -5.32 -40.42 -0.40
N GLN A 193 -5.88 -40.06 0.75
CA GLN A 193 -6.60 -41.03 1.59
C GLN A 193 -7.86 -41.55 0.90
N ASN A 194 -8.61 -40.65 0.23
CA ASN A 194 -9.76 -41.08 -0.59
C ASN A 194 -9.36 -42.00 -1.75
N CYS A 195 -8.26 -41.73 -2.44
CA CYS A 195 -7.72 -42.59 -3.47
C CYS A 195 -7.42 -43.98 -2.93
N ARG A 196 -6.78 -44.10 -1.74
CA ARG A 196 -6.49 -45.37 -1.10
C ARG A 196 -7.78 -46.17 -0.79
N SER A 197 -8.79 -45.48 -0.21
CA SER A 197 -10.09 -46.08 0.10
C SER A 197 -10.81 -46.56 -1.16
N GLN A 198 -10.86 -45.72 -2.19
CA GLN A 198 -11.48 -46.00 -3.48
C GLN A 198 -10.78 -47.17 -4.21
N GLN A 199 -9.44 -47.22 -4.14
CA GLN A 199 -8.67 -48.35 -4.70
C GLN A 199 -9.06 -49.67 -4.04
N THR A 200 -9.27 -49.69 -2.73
CA THR A 200 -9.77 -50.84 -2.00
C THR A 200 -11.18 -51.26 -2.49
N VAL A 201 -12.05 -50.28 -2.70
CA VAL A 201 -13.41 -50.55 -3.24
C VAL A 201 -13.31 -51.12 -4.64
N VAL A 202 -12.45 -50.61 -5.52
CA VAL A 202 -12.23 -51.19 -6.85
C VAL A 202 -11.77 -52.67 -6.75
N GLN A 203 -10.82 -52.98 -5.87
CA GLN A 203 -10.34 -54.36 -5.68
C GLN A 203 -11.44 -55.30 -5.17
N ILE A 204 -12.26 -54.86 -4.22
CA ILE A 204 -13.38 -55.63 -3.70
C ILE A 204 -14.42 -55.86 -4.81
N THR A 205 -14.79 -54.83 -5.54
CA THR A 205 -15.79 -54.89 -6.63
C THR A 205 -15.30 -55.80 -7.76
N GLN A 206 -14.00 -55.75 -8.10
CA GLN A 206 -13.39 -56.61 -9.09
C GLN A 206 -13.48 -58.10 -8.68
N LYS A 207 -13.13 -58.42 -7.42
CA LYS A 207 -13.24 -59.82 -6.90
C LYS A 207 -14.69 -60.30 -6.89
N ARG A 208 -15.65 -59.46 -6.56
CA ARG A 208 -17.09 -59.81 -6.60
C ARG A 208 -17.60 -60.02 -8.03
N TYR A 209 -17.07 -59.30 -9.00
CA TYR A 209 -17.35 -59.52 -10.42
C TYR A 209 -16.80 -60.89 -10.88
N GLU A 210 -15.59 -61.27 -10.51
CA GLU A 210 -14.97 -62.55 -10.82
C GLU A 210 -15.77 -63.73 -10.25
N THR A 211 -16.49 -63.51 -9.13
CA THR A 211 -17.37 -64.51 -8.52
C THR A 211 -18.84 -64.43 -9.01
N GLY A 212 -19.12 -63.52 -9.99
CA GLY A 212 -20.46 -63.36 -10.57
C GLY A 212 -21.48 -62.61 -9.67
N LEU A 213 -21.03 -61.96 -8.59
CA LEU A 213 -21.90 -61.27 -7.62
C LEU A 213 -22.27 -59.85 -8.00
N VAL A 214 -21.53 -59.22 -8.91
CA VAL A 214 -21.78 -57.86 -9.41
C VAL A 214 -21.52 -57.79 -10.91
N SER A 215 -22.01 -56.72 -11.56
CA SER A 215 -21.86 -56.52 -13.00
C SER A 215 -20.49 -55.87 -13.36
N LYS A 216 -20.08 -55.96 -14.61
CA LYS A 216 -18.95 -55.21 -15.15
C LYS A 216 -19.16 -53.71 -15.07
N LEU A 217 -20.41 -53.25 -15.09
CA LEU A 217 -20.79 -51.87 -14.91
C LEU A 217 -20.36 -51.34 -13.53
N ASP A 218 -20.57 -52.12 -12.48
CA ASP A 218 -20.22 -51.75 -11.10
C ASP A 218 -18.68 -51.57 -10.96
N VAL A 219 -17.89 -52.42 -11.63
CA VAL A 219 -16.42 -52.28 -11.68
C VAL A 219 -16.02 -51.01 -12.40
N ALA A 220 -16.63 -50.71 -13.56
CA ALA A 220 -16.33 -49.50 -14.33
C ALA A 220 -16.70 -48.25 -13.57
N GLN A 221 -17.80 -48.24 -12.84
CA GLN A 221 -18.19 -47.10 -11.96
C GLN A 221 -17.20 -46.89 -10.81
N ALA A 222 -16.78 -47.95 -10.11
CA ALA A 222 -15.78 -47.85 -9.06
C ALA A 222 -14.43 -47.33 -9.59
N GLN A 223 -13.99 -47.83 -10.76
CA GLN A 223 -12.78 -47.33 -11.42
C GLN A 223 -12.90 -45.85 -11.82
N SER A 224 -14.05 -45.44 -12.36
CA SER A 224 -14.30 -44.03 -12.75
C SER A 224 -14.14 -43.10 -11.57
N VAL A 225 -14.73 -43.42 -10.41
CA VAL A 225 -14.61 -42.63 -9.18
C VAL A 225 -13.15 -42.56 -8.71
N TYR A 226 -12.44 -43.67 -8.69
CA TYR A 226 -11.01 -43.72 -8.32
C TYR A 226 -10.16 -42.84 -9.24
N TYR A 227 -10.29 -42.98 -10.56
CA TYR A 227 -9.50 -42.18 -11.49
C TYR A 227 -9.87 -40.71 -11.50
N SER A 228 -11.15 -40.36 -11.24
CA SER A 228 -11.58 -38.96 -11.08
C SER A 228 -10.88 -38.31 -9.89
N THR A 229 -10.86 -38.96 -8.72
CA THR A 229 -10.14 -38.45 -7.55
C THR A 229 -8.64 -38.38 -7.79
N LYS A 230 -8.05 -39.42 -8.44
CA LYS A 230 -6.63 -39.45 -8.77
C LYS A 230 -6.23 -38.33 -9.72
N ALA A 231 -7.11 -37.94 -10.66
CA ALA A 231 -6.87 -36.89 -11.62
C ALA A 231 -6.88 -35.48 -10.97
N SER A 232 -7.50 -35.29 -9.79
CA SER A 232 -7.46 -34.00 -9.07
C SER A 232 -6.13 -33.73 -8.37
N LEU A 233 -5.35 -34.75 -8.02
CA LEU A 233 -4.11 -34.59 -7.27
C LEU A 233 -3.07 -33.69 -7.95
N PRO A 234 -2.76 -33.85 -9.26
CA PRO A 234 -1.76 -32.95 -9.89
C PRO A 234 -2.15 -31.49 -9.90
N MET A 235 -3.45 -31.16 -9.95
CA MET A 235 -3.93 -29.77 -9.88
C MET A 235 -3.72 -29.17 -8.48
N LEU A 236 -4.01 -29.94 -7.44
CA LEU A 236 -3.77 -29.52 -6.06
C LEU A 236 -2.27 -29.31 -5.79
N GLU A 237 -1.43 -30.25 -6.25
CA GLU A 237 0.03 -30.14 -6.14
C GLU A 237 0.58 -28.91 -6.90
N ALA A 238 0.07 -28.62 -8.10
CA ALA A 238 0.42 -27.41 -8.85
C ALA A 238 0.00 -26.14 -8.12
N GLY A 239 -1.17 -26.14 -7.47
CA GLY A 239 -1.64 -25.02 -6.64
C GLY A 239 -0.73 -24.74 -5.45
N ILE A 240 -0.24 -25.79 -4.77
CA ILE A 240 0.74 -25.66 -3.67
C ILE A 240 2.01 -24.95 -4.17
N ILE A 241 2.54 -25.38 -5.31
CA ILE A 241 3.74 -24.76 -5.91
C ILE A 241 3.47 -23.29 -6.27
N GLN A 242 2.29 -22.98 -6.79
CA GLN A 242 1.92 -21.61 -7.14
C GLN A 242 1.89 -20.68 -5.93
N TYR A 243 1.25 -21.10 -4.82
CA TYR A 243 1.24 -20.31 -3.59
C TYR A 243 2.62 -20.22 -2.94
N ALA A 244 3.42 -21.28 -2.98
CA ALA A 244 4.80 -21.25 -2.51
C ALA A 244 5.67 -20.27 -3.31
N ASN A 245 5.53 -20.25 -4.63
CA ASN A 245 6.24 -19.28 -5.48
C ASN A 245 5.79 -17.84 -5.21
N SER A 246 4.49 -17.62 -4.99
CA SER A 246 3.97 -16.30 -4.59
C SER A 246 4.55 -15.86 -3.25
N LEU A 247 4.60 -16.79 -2.29
CA LEU A 247 5.19 -16.53 -0.97
C LEU A 247 6.69 -16.21 -1.08
N ALA A 248 7.45 -16.91 -1.94
CA ALA A 248 8.86 -16.62 -2.17
C ALA A 248 9.07 -15.17 -2.61
N ILE A 249 8.28 -14.70 -3.57
CA ILE A 249 8.35 -13.30 -4.04
C ILE A 249 8.05 -12.31 -2.91
N LEU A 250 7.02 -12.60 -2.09
CA LEU A 250 6.67 -11.76 -0.95
C LEU A 250 7.78 -11.71 0.10
N LEU A 251 8.54 -12.78 0.26
CA LEU A 251 9.70 -12.86 1.16
C LEU A 251 10.99 -12.28 0.55
N GLY A 252 10.98 -11.88 -0.73
CA GLY A 252 12.19 -11.45 -1.43
C GLY A 252 13.18 -12.58 -1.71
N LEU A 253 12.71 -13.83 -1.78
CA LEU A 253 13.49 -15.04 -1.98
C LEU A 253 13.23 -15.67 -3.36
N TYR A 254 14.11 -16.56 -3.77
CA TYR A 254 13.83 -17.41 -4.93
C TYR A 254 12.95 -18.61 -4.54
N PRO A 255 12.12 -19.13 -5.48
CA PRO A 255 11.27 -20.31 -5.22
C PRO A 255 12.02 -21.52 -4.65
N SER A 256 13.28 -21.74 -5.06
CA SER A 256 14.14 -22.82 -4.56
C SER A 256 14.40 -22.76 -3.04
N ASP A 257 14.37 -21.55 -2.46
CA ASP A 257 14.72 -21.33 -1.06
C ASP A 257 13.58 -21.74 -0.10
N LEU A 258 12.35 -21.86 -0.63
CA LEU A 258 11.15 -22.24 0.14
C LEU A 258 10.88 -23.74 0.17
N GLN A 259 11.65 -24.56 -0.53
CA GLN A 259 11.41 -26.00 -0.60
C GLN A 259 11.33 -26.65 0.79
N LYS A 260 12.19 -26.27 1.71
CA LYS A 260 12.18 -26.77 3.10
C LYS A 260 10.90 -26.44 3.87
N ILE A 261 10.33 -25.25 3.60
CA ILE A 261 9.08 -24.81 4.23
C ILE A 261 7.90 -25.60 3.67
N MET A 262 7.92 -25.94 2.37
CA MET A 262 6.91 -26.76 1.72
C MET A 262 6.87 -28.20 2.26
N GLU A 263 8.04 -28.75 2.59
CA GLU A 263 8.18 -30.12 3.12
C GLU A 263 7.76 -30.24 4.58
N THR A 264 7.64 -29.14 5.32
CA THR A 264 7.24 -29.15 6.73
C THR A 264 5.77 -29.53 6.85
N ASP A 265 5.50 -30.65 7.50
CA ASP A 265 4.12 -31.07 7.82
C ASP A 265 3.59 -30.24 8.98
N ALA A 266 2.71 -29.27 8.70
CA ALA A 266 2.05 -28.45 9.69
C ALA A 266 0.52 -28.49 9.47
N SER A 267 -0.21 -28.38 10.58
CA SER A 267 -1.68 -28.25 10.53
C SER A 267 -2.09 -26.89 9.96
N LEU A 268 -3.32 -26.82 9.48
CA LEU A 268 -3.92 -25.53 9.09
C LEU A 268 -4.01 -24.64 10.34
N PRO A 269 -3.52 -23.38 10.29
CA PRO A 269 -3.65 -22.45 11.41
C PRO A 269 -5.13 -22.13 11.70
N GLU A 270 -5.50 -22.12 12.98
CA GLU A 270 -6.86 -21.79 13.40
C GLU A 270 -6.87 -20.43 14.11
N TYR A 271 -7.79 -19.56 13.70
CA TYR A 271 -8.04 -18.30 14.38
C TYR A 271 -9.10 -18.52 15.48
N ILE A 272 -8.71 -18.37 16.73
CA ILE A 272 -9.54 -18.77 17.89
C ILE A 272 -10.19 -17.57 18.59
N GLU A 273 -9.66 -16.37 18.41
CA GLU A 273 -10.08 -15.19 19.16
C GLU A 273 -11.19 -14.40 18.44
N PRO A 274 -12.12 -13.73 19.19
CA PRO A 274 -13.13 -12.90 18.56
C PRO A 274 -12.49 -11.71 17.85
N VAL A 275 -13.01 -11.38 16.66
CA VAL A 275 -12.51 -10.27 15.86
C VAL A 275 -13.01 -8.94 16.41
N GLY A 276 -12.09 -8.06 16.80
CA GLY A 276 -12.41 -6.68 17.19
C GLY A 276 -12.69 -5.81 15.96
N VAL A 277 -13.86 -5.19 15.88
CA VAL A 277 -14.27 -4.46 14.67
C VAL A 277 -14.32 -2.93 14.86
N GLY A 278 -14.33 -2.42 16.08
CA GLY A 278 -14.41 -0.99 16.34
C GLY A 278 -15.58 -0.26 15.65
N LEU A 279 -15.69 1.05 15.83
CA LEU A 279 -16.69 1.88 15.16
C LEU A 279 -16.21 2.31 13.76
N PRO A 280 -17.11 2.48 12.75
CA PRO A 280 -16.73 2.87 11.39
C PRO A 280 -15.85 4.11 11.32
N ALA A 281 -16.19 5.16 12.03
CA ALA A 281 -15.44 6.42 12.05
C ALA A 281 -14.00 6.24 12.57
N ASN A 282 -13.81 5.42 13.62
CA ASN A 282 -12.50 5.19 14.22
C ASN A 282 -11.59 4.33 13.32
N LEU A 283 -12.16 3.34 12.63
CA LEU A 283 -11.39 2.47 11.74
C LEU A 283 -10.92 3.19 10.49
N LEU A 284 -11.78 4.01 9.89
CA LEU A 284 -11.41 4.77 8.70
C LEU A 284 -10.29 5.76 8.98
N LEU A 285 -10.29 6.41 10.16
CA LEU A 285 -9.20 7.27 10.59
C LEU A 285 -7.88 6.51 10.88
N ARG A 286 -7.93 5.21 11.09
CA ARG A 286 -6.74 4.37 11.30
C ARG A 286 -6.15 3.82 9.99
N ARG A 287 -6.95 3.67 8.95
CA ARG A 287 -6.50 3.11 7.66
C ARG A 287 -5.42 4.00 7.03
N PRO A 288 -4.23 3.45 6.75
CA PRO A 288 -3.13 4.24 6.19
C PRO A 288 -3.43 4.77 4.78
N ASP A 289 -4.19 4.04 3.96
CA ASP A 289 -4.59 4.46 2.60
C ASP A 289 -5.52 5.68 2.63
N VAL A 290 -6.47 5.72 3.57
CA VAL A 290 -7.36 6.88 3.77
C VAL A 290 -6.55 8.10 4.25
N ARG A 291 -5.63 7.89 5.21
CA ARG A 291 -4.74 8.95 5.71
C ARG A 291 -3.79 9.47 4.62
N ALA A 292 -3.26 8.59 3.77
CA ALA A 292 -2.44 9.01 2.63
C ALA A 292 -3.23 9.89 1.66
N ALA A 293 -4.46 9.50 1.32
CA ALA A 293 -5.34 10.29 0.45
C ALA A 293 -5.68 11.65 1.06
N GLU A 294 -5.96 11.73 2.36
CA GLU A 294 -6.18 13.01 3.07
C GLU A 294 -4.94 13.91 3.02
N ARG A 295 -3.72 13.35 3.25
CA ARG A 295 -2.47 14.10 3.13
C ARG A 295 -2.26 14.64 1.72
N GLN A 296 -2.62 13.88 0.71
CA GLN A 296 -2.55 14.32 -0.69
C GLN A 296 -3.49 15.50 -0.99
N VAL A 297 -4.72 15.50 -0.44
CA VAL A 297 -5.62 16.65 -0.53
C VAL A 297 -4.99 17.89 0.11
N ASN A 298 -4.40 17.74 1.31
CA ASN A 298 -3.72 18.83 2.02
C ASN A 298 -2.52 19.39 1.23
N ALA A 299 -1.76 18.50 0.54
CA ALA A 299 -0.64 18.91 -0.31
C ALA A 299 -1.11 19.76 -1.49
N LEU A 300 -2.18 19.33 -2.17
CA LEU A 300 -2.74 20.06 -3.32
C LEU A 300 -3.46 21.36 -2.90
N ALA A 301 -4.07 21.38 -1.71
CA ALA A 301 -4.61 22.63 -1.14
C ALA A 301 -3.50 23.66 -0.89
N ALA A 302 -2.35 23.21 -0.38
CA ALA A 302 -1.17 24.07 -0.22
C ALA A 302 -0.59 24.52 -1.58
N SER A 303 -0.56 23.62 -2.58
CA SER A 303 -0.12 23.95 -3.95
C SER A 303 -1.02 24.99 -4.62
N LEU A 304 -2.33 24.92 -4.41
CA LEU A 304 -3.27 25.97 -4.83
C LEU A 304 -2.97 27.28 -4.11
N GLY A 305 -2.63 27.24 -2.80
CA GLY A 305 -2.17 28.41 -2.04
C GLY A 305 -0.93 29.04 -2.66
N ALA A 306 0.06 28.23 -3.06
CA ALA A 306 1.26 28.73 -3.76
C ALA A 306 0.91 29.39 -5.10
N SER A 307 0.07 28.76 -5.91
CA SER A 307 -0.39 29.32 -7.20
C SER A 307 -1.16 30.64 -7.04
N LYS A 308 -1.94 30.81 -5.97
CA LYS A 308 -2.59 32.07 -5.61
C LYS A 308 -1.57 33.11 -5.16
N SER A 309 -0.52 32.73 -4.43
CA SER A 309 0.54 33.65 -3.99
C SER A 309 1.36 34.22 -5.17
N ASP A 310 1.46 33.49 -6.29
CA ASP A 310 2.17 33.94 -7.50
C ASP A 310 1.46 35.09 -8.24
N TRP A 311 0.24 35.50 -7.81
CA TRP A 311 -0.44 36.72 -8.29
C TRP A 311 0.14 38.00 -7.70
N TRP A 312 0.83 37.89 -6.56
CA TRP A 312 1.41 39.02 -5.83
C TRP A 312 2.84 39.31 -6.30
N PRO A 313 3.36 40.52 -6.05
CA PRO A 313 4.76 40.84 -6.35
C PRO A 313 5.71 39.96 -5.52
N LYS A 314 6.88 39.67 -6.09
CA LYS A 314 7.97 38.99 -5.39
C LYS A 314 9.03 39.97 -4.96
N VAL A 315 9.54 39.80 -3.75
CA VAL A 315 10.58 40.64 -3.17
C VAL A 315 11.88 39.83 -3.15
N PHE A 316 12.90 40.38 -3.80
CA PHE A 316 14.23 39.80 -3.82
C PHE A 316 15.24 40.72 -3.15
N VAL A 317 16.18 40.18 -2.43
CA VAL A 317 17.40 40.88 -2.00
C VAL A 317 18.56 40.28 -2.80
N LYS A 318 19.09 41.08 -3.71
CA LYS A 318 20.29 40.74 -4.48
C LYS A 318 21.49 41.43 -3.82
N GLY A 319 22.62 40.72 -3.79
CA GLY A 319 23.89 41.25 -3.31
C GLY A 319 25.04 40.72 -4.12
N SER A 320 26.08 41.48 -4.24
CA SER A 320 27.35 41.00 -4.79
C SER A 320 28.52 41.63 -4.03
N VAL A 321 29.57 40.91 -3.90
CA VAL A 321 30.85 41.36 -3.38
C VAL A 321 31.98 40.72 -4.14
N GLY A 322 32.98 41.50 -4.53
CA GLY A 322 34.12 40.96 -5.30
C GLY A 322 35.08 42.02 -5.80
N PHE A 323 35.75 41.70 -6.85
CA PHE A 323 36.75 42.56 -7.47
C PHE A 323 36.42 42.76 -8.94
N ALA A 324 36.61 44.02 -9.42
CA ALA A 324 36.49 44.36 -10.84
C ALA A 324 37.60 45.34 -11.23
N SER A 325 38.29 45.07 -12.32
CA SER A 325 39.40 45.92 -12.81
C SER A 325 39.51 45.90 -14.33
N HIS A 326 39.92 47.02 -14.90
CA HIS A 326 40.28 47.11 -16.32
C HIS A 326 41.57 46.31 -16.65
N ASP A 327 42.50 46.30 -15.70
CA ASP A 327 43.78 45.57 -15.82
C ASP A 327 43.70 44.28 -14.99
N PHE A 328 44.03 43.17 -15.56
CA PHE A 328 43.94 41.85 -14.88
C PHE A 328 44.92 41.77 -13.69
N ASP A 329 46.13 42.36 -13.83
CA ASP A 329 47.14 42.36 -12.78
C ASP A 329 46.71 43.20 -11.53
N LYS A 330 45.74 44.09 -11.67
CA LYS A 330 45.20 44.92 -10.59
C LYS A 330 43.91 44.33 -10.01
N LEU A 331 43.42 43.21 -10.50
CA LEU A 331 42.13 42.64 -10.08
C LEU A 331 42.09 42.37 -8.57
N ALA A 332 43.14 41.84 -7.99
CA ALA A 332 43.25 41.54 -6.56
C ALA A 332 43.65 42.74 -5.68
N ASN A 333 43.61 43.97 -6.21
CA ASN A 333 43.98 45.16 -5.46
C ASN A 333 42.74 45.65 -4.63
N HIS A 334 43.00 46.27 -3.47
CA HIS A 334 41.96 46.83 -2.61
C HIS A 334 41.09 47.89 -3.35
N ASN A 335 41.69 48.65 -4.28
CA ASN A 335 40.97 49.65 -5.10
C ASN A 335 40.00 48.99 -6.13
N SER A 336 40.09 47.71 -6.37
CA SER A 336 39.21 46.94 -7.27
C SER A 336 38.01 46.30 -6.55
N LEU A 337 37.93 46.44 -5.22
CA LEU A 337 36.81 45.96 -4.43
C LEU A 337 35.51 46.63 -4.87
N THR A 338 34.52 45.80 -5.16
CA THR A 338 33.14 46.22 -5.50
C THR A 338 32.16 45.51 -4.64
N TYR A 339 31.07 46.16 -4.25
CA TYR A 339 29.92 45.55 -3.60
C TYR A 339 28.63 46.19 -4.04
N GLU A 340 27.58 45.42 -4.02
CA GLU A 340 26.21 45.89 -4.31
C GLU A 340 25.23 45.19 -3.36
N ILE A 341 24.22 45.90 -2.87
CA ILE A 341 23.06 45.37 -2.17
C ILE A 341 21.84 46.05 -2.80
N ALA A 342 20.99 45.27 -3.46
CA ALA A 342 19.87 45.77 -4.24
C ALA A 342 18.57 45.01 -3.86
N PRO A 343 17.75 45.54 -2.92
CA PRO A 343 16.39 45.05 -2.74
C PRO A 343 15.56 45.39 -3.99
N THR A 344 14.90 44.39 -4.55
CA THR A 344 14.19 44.48 -5.82
C THR A 344 12.78 43.90 -5.65
N LEU A 345 11.76 44.61 -6.12
CA LEU A 345 10.40 44.14 -6.19
C LEU A 345 10.07 43.85 -7.64
N THR A 346 9.69 42.60 -7.94
CA THR A 346 9.30 42.19 -9.27
C THR A 346 7.83 41.78 -9.30
N TRP A 347 7.03 42.39 -10.16
CA TRP A 347 5.62 42.09 -10.29
C TRP A 347 5.23 41.86 -11.75
N ASN A 348 4.97 40.59 -12.09
CA ASN A 348 4.43 40.26 -13.39
C ASN A 348 2.89 40.36 -13.33
N PHE A 349 2.34 41.56 -13.33
CA PHE A 349 0.90 41.81 -13.18
C PHE A 349 0.07 41.34 -14.37
N PHE A 350 0.67 41.21 -15.55
CA PHE A 350 0.03 40.71 -16.76
C PHE A 350 0.91 39.69 -17.46
N GLN A 351 0.39 38.49 -17.63
CA GLN A 351 1.00 37.35 -18.37
C GLN A 351 -0.04 36.67 -19.26
N GLY A 352 -0.93 37.45 -19.88
CA GLY A 352 -2.06 36.91 -20.64
C GLY A 352 -2.95 36.00 -19.77
N THR A 353 -3.29 34.82 -20.26
CA THR A 353 -4.12 33.85 -19.53
C THR A 353 -3.32 32.89 -18.65
N GLN A 354 -1.97 32.92 -18.68
CA GLN A 354 -1.11 31.92 -18.08
C GLN A 354 -1.38 31.75 -16.56
N LYS A 355 -1.38 32.82 -15.79
CA LYS A 355 -1.65 32.77 -14.34
C LYS A 355 -3.06 32.28 -14.01
N ILE A 356 -4.05 32.71 -14.82
CA ILE A 356 -5.44 32.28 -14.66
C ILE A 356 -5.53 30.76 -14.83
N GLN A 357 -4.94 30.24 -15.91
CA GLN A 357 -4.99 28.82 -16.20
C GLN A 357 -4.18 27.98 -15.21
N ALA A 358 -3.02 28.47 -14.73
CA ALA A 358 -2.27 27.82 -13.69
C ALA A 358 -3.08 27.68 -12.37
N THR A 359 -3.78 28.73 -11.96
CA THR A 359 -4.64 28.67 -10.77
C THR A 359 -5.86 27.76 -10.98
N ARG A 360 -6.46 27.77 -12.18
CA ARG A 360 -7.55 26.86 -12.53
C ARG A 360 -7.10 25.39 -12.52
N LEU A 361 -5.92 25.12 -13.08
CA LEU A 361 -5.31 23.78 -13.04
C LEU A 361 -5.11 23.31 -11.62
N ALA A 362 -4.47 24.12 -10.76
CA ALA A 362 -4.26 23.77 -9.37
C ALA A 362 -5.58 23.54 -8.60
N LYS A 363 -6.63 24.31 -8.94
CA LYS A 363 -7.97 24.11 -8.36
C LYS A 363 -8.57 22.78 -8.84
N ALA A 364 -8.51 22.48 -10.14
CA ALA A 364 -9.05 21.24 -10.69
C ALA A 364 -8.35 20.01 -10.11
N GLN A 365 -7.01 20.07 -9.90
CA GLN A 365 -6.25 19.01 -9.24
C GLN A 365 -6.67 18.82 -7.78
N LEU A 366 -6.94 19.90 -7.05
CA LEU A 366 -7.49 19.80 -5.68
C LEU A 366 -8.88 19.16 -5.68
N ASP A 367 -9.78 19.62 -6.57
CA ASP A 367 -11.14 19.08 -6.68
C ASP A 367 -11.13 17.59 -7.05
N GLU A 368 -10.23 17.16 -7.93
CA GLU A 368 -9.98 15.75 -8.28
C GLU A 368 -9.52 14.95 -7.05
N SER A 369 -8.55 15.45 -6.30
CA SER A 369 -8.02 14.78 -5.12
C SER A 369 -9.07 14.64 -4.00
N ILE A 370 -9.94 15.63 -3.82
CA ILE A 370 -11.08 15.54 -2.89
C ILE A 370 -12.02 14.40 -3.29
N ARG A 371 -12.34 14.29 -4.59
CA ARG A 371 -13.18 13.19 -5.08
C ARG A 371 -12.50 11.84 -4.92
N GLN A 372 -11.18 11.75 -5.18
CA GLN A 372 -10.41 10.54 -4.95
C GLN A 372 -10.39 10.13 -3.48
N PHE A 373 -10.23 11.09 -2.56
CA PHE A 373 -10.33 10.85 -1.11
C PHE A 373 -11.70 10.28 -0.74
N ASN A 374 -12.80 10.90 -1.20
CA ASN A 374 -14.16 10.42 -0.93
C ASN A 374 -14.38 9.01 -1.53
N GLN A 375 -13.87 8.72 -2.72
CA GLN A 375 -13.93 7.38 -3.32
C GLN A 375 -13.16 6.36 -2.48
N THR A 376 -11.98 6.71 -1.98
CA THR A 376 -11.18 5.84 -1.10
C THR A 376 -11.93 5.51 0.17
N VAL A 377 -12.59 6.50 0.78
CA VAL A 377 -13.43 6.30 1.98
C VAL A 377 -14.59 5.35 1.68
N LEU A 378 -15.33 5.55 0.59
CA LEU A 378 -16.46 4.68 0.22
C LEU A 378 -15.99 3.23 -0.03
N THR A 379 -14.87 3.06 -0.75
CA THR A 379 -14.27 1.74 -1.00
C THR A 379 -13.82 1.08 0.32
N SER A 380 -13.27 1.86 1.24
CA SER A 380 -12.86 1.37 2.56
C SER A 380 -14.03 0.85 3.39
N VAL A 381 -15.18 1.53 3.37
CA VAL A 381 -16.41 1.06 4.03
C VAL A 381 -16.90 -0.23 3.40
N GLN A 382 -16.97 -0.26 2.07
CA GLN A 382 -17.38 -1.44 1.32
C GLN A 382 -16.50 -2.66 1.63
N GLU A 383 -15.18 -2.50 1.67
CA GLU A 383 -14.24 -3.59 1.96
C GLU A 383 -14.48 -4.19 3.35
N VAL A 384 -14.70 -3.34 4.36
CA VAL A 384 -14.95 -3.81 5.73
C VAL A 384 -16.30 -4.52 5.81
N ASP A 385 -17.38 -3.94 5.27
CA ASP A 385 -18.71 -4.56 5.25
C ASP A 385 -18.68 -5.92 4.53
N ASN A 386 -17.99 -6.00 3.38
CA ASN A 386 -17.85 -7.26 2.64
C ASN A 386 -17.04 -8.30 3.46
N ALA A 387 -15.96 -7.89 4.13
CA ALA A 387 -15.17 -8.78 4.95
C ALA A 387 -15.98 -9.32 6.16
N MET A 388 -16.76 -8.46 6.83
CA MET A 388 -17.64 -8.85 7.92
C MET A 388 -18.72 -9.83 7.46
N SER A 389 -19.38 -9.54 6.34
CA SER A 389 -20.40 -10.42 5.75
C SER A 389 -19.81 -11.79 5.37
N SER A 390 -18.63 -11.78 4.74
CA SER A 390 -17.91 -13.02 4.36
C SER A 390 -17.55 -13.85 5.60
N TYR A 391 -17.02 -13.23 6.64
CA TYR A 391 -16.65 -13.90 7.89
C TYR A 391 -17.87 -14.56 8.56
N LYS A 392 -18.95 -13.81 8.76
CA LYS A 392 -20.21 -14.28 9.35
C LYS A 392 -20.82 -15.46 8.58
N ASN A 393 -20.83 -15.38 7.25
CA ASN A 393 -21.36 -16.45 6.41
C ASN A 393 -20.43 -17.68 6.38
N SER A 394 -19.11 -17.50 6.45
CA SER A 394 -18.15 -18.60 6.57
C SER A 394 -18.35 -19.38 7.87
N ILE A 395 -18.61 -18.71 9.01
CA ILE A 395 -18.95 -19.38 10.27
C ILE A 395 -20.19 -20.25 10.13
N LYS A 396 -21.28 -19.70 9.53
CA LYS A 396 -22.51 -20.48 9.29
C LYS A 396 -22.26 -21.69 8.40
N GLN A 397 -21.46 -21.52 7.36
CA GLN A 397 -21.06 -22.59 6.46
C GLN A 397 -20.29 -23.69 7.18
N ILE A 398 -19.33 -23.33 8.04
CA ILE A 398 -18.55 -24.29 8.84
C ILE A 398 -19.49 -25.14 9.74
N VAL A 399 -20.46 -24.51 10.40
CA VAL A 399 -21.44 -25.22 11.24
C VAL A 399 -22.23 -26.24 10.41
N ALA A 400 -22.73 -25.83 9.24
CA ALA A 400 -23.48 -26.74 8.36
C ALA A 400 -22.62 -27.89 7.82
N LEU A 401 -21.37 -27.59 7.41
CA LEU A 401 -20.44 -28.62 6.90
C LEU A 401 -20.01 -29.62 7.99
N ARG A 402 -19.86 -29.17 9.25
CA ARG A 402 -19.62 -30.09 10.39
C ARG A 402 -20.75 -31.09 10.54
N GLU A 403 -22.01 -30.66 10.38
CA GLU A 403 -23.15 -31.56 10.44
C GLU A 403 -23.16 -32.54 9.24
N VAL A 404 -22.83 -32.11 8.04
CA VAL A 404 -22.66 -33.00 6.87
C VAL A 404 -21.64 -34.10 7.16
N VAL A 405 -20.49 -33.74 7.73
CA VAL A 405 -19.43 -34.71 8.10
C VAL A 405 -19.94 -35.68 9.17
N ASN A 406 -20.67 -35.21 10.20
CA ASN A 406 -21.22 -36.06 11.24
C ASN A 406 -22.24 -37.04 10.68
N GLN A 407 -23.16 -36.61 9.83
CA GLN A 407 -24.14 -37.46 9.17
C GLN A 407 -23.47 -38.46 8.20
N GLY A 408 -22.43 -38.03 7.49
CA GLY A 408 -21.64 -38.91 6.62
C GLY A 408 -20.93 -40.02 7.40
N LYS A 409 -20.34 -39.71 8.56
CA LYS A 409 -19.74 -40.73 9.45
C LYS A 409 -20.78 -41.72 9.95
N GLN A 410 -21.92 -41.26 10.45
CA GLN A 410 -23.01 -42.11 10.90
C GLN A 410 -23.52 -43.03 9.78
N THR A 411 -23.67 -42.51 8.57
CA THR A 411 -24.08 -43.28 7.40
C THR A 411 -23.08 -44.40 7.08
N LEU A 412 -21.77 -44.07 7.15
CA LEU A 412 -20.72 -45.09 6.94
C LEU A 412 -20.77 -46.16 8.00
N ASP A 413 -20.86 -45.82 9.27
CA ASP A 413 -20.90 -46.78 10.38
C ASP A 413 -22.11 -47.70 10.28
N LEU A 414 -23.30 -47.15 10.00
CA LEU A 414 -24.52 -47.95 9.78
C LEU A 414 -24.38 -48.88 8.57
N SER A 415 -23.79 -48.41 7.47
CA SER A 415 -23.57 -49.21 6.27
C SER A 415 -22.60 -50.39 6.54
N LEU A 416 -21.53 -50.16 7.29
CA LEU A 416 -20.57 -51.17 7.70
C LEU A 416 -21.21 -52.22 8.64
N ASP A 417 -22.08 -51.78 9.58
CA ASP A 417 -22.80 -52.70 10.46
C ASP A 417 -23.78 -53.59 9.67
N LEU A 418 -24.53 -53.02 8.73
CA LEU A 418 -25.42 -53.79 7.84
C LEU A 418 -24.67 -54.80 7.02
N ILE A 419 -23.53 -54.46 6.43
CA ILE A 419 -22.67 -55.37 5.66
C ILE A 419 -22.15 -56.50 6.58
N SER A 420 -21.68 -56.15 7.78
CA SER A 420 -21.17 -57.13 8.75
C SER A 420 -22.23 -58.13 9.23
N ARG A 421 -23.47 -57.67 9.40
CA ARG A 421 -24.65 -58.52 9.75
C ARG A 421 -25.03 -59.44 8.59
N ALA A 422 -25.07 -58.91 7.35
CA ALA A 422 -25.35 -59.69 6.17
C ALA A 422 -24.31 -60.80 5.95
N LEU A 423 -23.02 -60.53 6.14
CA LEU A 423 -21.93 -61.53 6.06
C LEU A 423 -22.05 -62.60 7.16
N ARG A 424 -22.42 -62.20 8.39
CA ARG A 424 -22.66 -63.18 9.49
C ARG A 424 -23.82 -64.08 9.18
N LEU A 425 -24.95 -63.55 8.71
CA LEU A 425 -26.11 -64.34 8.31
C LEU A 425 -25.79 -65.31 7.16
N SER A 426 -25.07 -64.84 6.15
CA SER A 426 -24.59 -65.71 5.05
C SER A 426 -23.71 -66.87 5.56
N LYS A 427 -22.75 -66.57 6.43
CA LYS A 427 -21.88 -67.60 7.03
C LYS A 427 -22.68 -68.61 7.85
N THR A 428 -23.67 -68.16 8.64
CA THR A 428 -24.52 -69.00 9.44
C THR A 428 -25.41 -69.87 8.56
N TYR A 429 -25.92 -69.33 7.43
CA TYR A 429 -26.71 -70.14 6.45
C TYR A 429 -25.86 -71.22 5.82
N TRP A 430 -24.64 -70.96 5.39
CA TRP A 430 -23.75 -71.97 4.80
C TRP A 430 -23.28 -73.03 5.81
N THR A 431 -22.98 -72.67 7.04
CA THR A 431 -22.63 -73.61 8.09
C THR A 431 -23.80 -74.51 8.51
N ARG A 432 -25.05 -74.02 8.41
CA ARG A 432 -26.25 -74.78 8.75
C ARG A 432 -26.67 -75.75 7.64
N ASN A 433 -26.35 -75.41 6.40
CA ASN A 433 -26.72 -76.23 5.20
C ASN A 433 -25.54 -76.96 4.57
N ALA A 434 -24.41 -77.05 5.23
CA ALA A 434 -23.30 -77.82 4.76
C ALA A 434 -23.72 -79.32 4.76
N PRO A 435 -23.65 -80.05 3.62
CA PRO A 435 -24.03 -81.48 3.59
C PRO A 435 -23.13 -82.23 4.55
N SER A 436 -23.73 -82.93 5.51
CA SER A 436 -23.03 -83.92 6.36
C SER A 436 -22.33 -84.90 5.48
N SER A 437 -21.01 -84.99 5.55
CA SER A 437 -20.21 -85.99 4.85
C SER A 437 -20.71 -87.39 5.22
N PRO A 438 -20.97 -88.31 4.24
CA PRO A 438 -21.34 -89.69 4.57
C PRO A 438 -20.13 -90.35 5.24
N THR A 439 -20.34 -90.80 6.47
CA THR A 439 -19.42 -91.69 7.20
C THR A 439 -19.26 -92.92 6.37
N ARG A 440 -18.09 -93.15 5.81
CA ARG A 440 -17.69 -94.48 5.28
C ARG A 440 -17.50 -95.40 6.47
N THR A 441 -18.47 -96.30 6.65
CA THR A 441 -18.27 -97.52 7.43
C THR A 441 -17.60 -98.56 6.53
N ASN A 442 -16.43 -99.05 6.96
CA ASN A 442 -15.93 -100.35 6.62
C ASN A 442 -16.31 -101.36 7.68
#